data_02e34f5986a55ccf4927b4de98d34a65
#
_entry.id   02e34f5986a55ccf4927b4de98d34a65
#
_cell.length_a   1.000
_cell.length_b   1.000
_cell.length_c   1.000
_cell.angle_alpha   90.00
_cell.angle_beta   90.00
_cell.angle_gamma   90.00
#
_symmetry.space_group_name_H-M   'P 1'
#
loop_
_entity.id
_entity.type
_entity.pdbx_description
1 polymer ?
#
loop_
_entity_poly.entity_id
_entity_poly.type
_entity_poly.pdbx_seq_one_letter_code
_entity_poly.pdbx_strand_id
1 'polypeptide(L)'
;MSSSLSIFSGPVPLFGRGSHIRGQPLIEYSVLRKGARSVGEEERRYEEAARVLPGRLRALALAQPPEVRRLAEEFRLRAGRPLAVLLPEGERTLGDTVAQEDLEALCDLATDYSRYAAEETLRQGYLSVRGGFRVGLCGTAVMKDGANTTLRDLSSAAVRIARQRRGIGEDIVPRLFREGRYQNTLLLSPPGGGKTTLLRDLVRCLSTGGPGRPGLRVSLIDERGEVAVMVRGRPQMDVGPRTDVLDACPKALGIPMALRAMNPQVIAVDEITAEADLRAAVQAAGCGVGLLATVHAAGVEELRQRPLYRQLLAEGVFRLAVRIVRAPEGRTYEVEELPC
;
A
#
# COMPACT_ATOMS: atom_id res chain seq x y z
N MET A 1 -31.93 -28.83 43.43
CA MET A 1 -31.41 -27.53 43.93
C MET A 1 -31.27 -26.65 42.74
N SER A 2 -32.18 -25.71 42.63
CA SER A 2 -32.39 -24.78 41.52
C SER A 2 -31.43 -23.60 41.65
N SER A 3 -30.91 -23.09 40.56
CA SER A 3 -30.38 -21.74 40.49
C SER A 3 -30.67 -21.11 39.12
N SER A 4 -31.40 -20.06 39.18
CA SER A 4 -32.10 -19.31 38.17
C SER A 4 -31.14 -18.45 37.32
N LEU A 5 -31.36 -18.41 36.00
CA LEU A 5 -30.86 -17.37 35.08
C LEU A 5 -31.82 -16.18 35.14
N SER A 6 -31.30 -15.00 35.44
CA SER A 6 -31.99 -13.72 35.28
C SER A 6 -31.62 -13.07 33.97
N ILE A 7 -32.61 -12.82 33.13
CA ILE A 7 -32.58 -12.11 31.87
C ILE A 7 -32.75 -10.63 32.19
N PHE A 8 -31.80 -9.77 31.80
CA PHE A 8 -31.96 -8.31 31.80
C PHE A 8 -32.39 -7.83 30.41
N SER A 9 -33.64 -7.40 30.33
CA SER A 9 -34.21 -6.65 29.22
C SER A 9 -34.08 -5.16 29.50
N GLY A 10 -33.37 -4.41 28.66
CA GLY A 10 -33.36 -2.96 28.66
C GLY A 10 -34.06 -2.42 27.41
N PRO A 11 -34.72 -1.23 27.47
CA PRO A 11 -35.65 -0.77 26.47
C PRO A 11 -34.99 -0.20 25.20
N VAL A 12 -35.62 -0.49 24.05
CA VAL A 12 -35.32 0.08 22.72
C VAL A 12 -35.92 1.49 22.64
N PRO A 13 -35.18 2.52 22.21
CA PRO A 13 -35.78 3.82 21.94
C PRO A 13 -36.46 3.87 20.56
N LEU A 14 -37.70 4.34 20.55
CA LEU A 14 -38.54 4.61 19.39
C LEU A 14 -38.01 5.77 18.57
N PHE A 15 -37.90 5.57 17.25
CA PHE A 15 -37.57 6.61 16.26
C PHE A 15 -38.78 7.56 16.05
N GLY A 16 -38.55 8.84 16.30
CA GLY A 16 -39.43 9.94 15.90
C GLY A 16 -39.22 10.27 14.42
N ARG A 17 -40.33 10.41 13.67
CA ARG A 17 -40.36 10.94 12.29
C ARG A 17 -40.10 12.44 12.30
N GLY A 18 -39.10 12.88 11.52
CA GLY A 18 -38.79 14.30 11.29
C GLY A 18 -38.36 14.53 9.83
N SER A 19 -38.99 15.45 9.20
CA SER A 19 -39.08 15.94 7.83
C SER A 19 -37.78 16.15 7.05
N HIS A 20 -37.87 15.97 5.71
CA HIS A 20 -36.89 16.24 4.67
C HIS A 20 -36.23 17.63 4.77
N ILE A 21 -34.88 17.66 4.89
CA ILE A 21 -34.06 18.78 4.50
C ILE A 21 -32.90 18.23 3.66
N ARG A 22 -32.70 18.81 2.47
CA ARG A 22 -31.56 18.54 1.57
C ARG A 22 -30.26 18.95 2.27
N GLY A 23 -29.37 18.01 2.48
CA GLY A 23 -28.07 18.16 3.13
C GLY A 23 -27.80 16.90 3.93
N GLN A 24 -27.35 15.81 3.26
CA GLN A 24 -26.97 14.62 4.01
C GLN A 24 -25.71 14.93 4.84
N PRO A 25 -25.71 14.61 6.15
CA PRO A 25 -24.52 14.81 6.97
C PRO A 25 -23.40 13.88 6.54
N LEU A 26 -22.21 14.43 6.39
CA LEU A 26 -20.95 13.67 6.38
C LEU A 26 -20.97 12.75 7.61
N ILE A 27 -21.09 11.45 7.40
CA ILE A 27 -21.04 10.49 8.49
C ILE A 27 -19.57 10.29 8.83
N GLU A 28 -19.10 11.05 9.81
CA GLU A 28 -17.81 10.87 10.44
C GLU A 28 -17.78 9.54 11.20
N TYR A 29 -17.05 8.56 10.70
CA TYR A 29 -16.71 7.38 11.46
C TYR A 29 -15.22 7.42 11.79
N SER A 30 -14.89 7.82 13.00
CA SER A 30 -13.58 7.57 13.58
C SER A 30 -13.42 6.08 13.85
N VAL A 31 -12.76 5.35 12.97
CA VAL A 31 -12.38 3.96 13.24
C VAL A 31 -11.07 3.98 14.01
N LEU A 32 -11.17 4.24 15.31
CA LEU A 32 -10.11 3.94 16.27
C LEU A 32 -10.12 2.42 16.60
N ARG A 33 -9.97 1.58 15.61
CA ARG A 33 -9.39 0.26 15.85
C ARG A 33 -7.87 0.41 15.73
N LYS A 34 -7.19 0.47 16.86
CA LYS A 34 -5.87 -0.14 16.99
C LYS A 34 -6.06 -1.56 16.47
N GLY A 35 -5.80 -1.78 15.17
CA GLY A 35 -5.75 -3.13 14.65
C GLY A 35 -4.86 -3.89 15.61
N ALA A 36 -5.35 -4.99 16.17
CA ALA A 36 -4.58 -5.83 17.06
C ALA A 36 -3.34 -6.26 16.29
N ARG A 37 -2.25 -5.48 16.43
CA ARG A 37 -0.96 -5.82 15.88
C ARG A 37 -0.57 -7.08 16.60
N SER A 38 -0.41 -8.18 15.90
CA SER A 38 0.30 -9.30 16.49
C SER A 38 1.73 -8.79 16.73
N VAL A 39 2.07 -8.56 17.97
CA VAL A 39 3.39 -8.07 18.42
C VAL A 39 4.53 -8.85 17.76
N GLY A 40 4.30 -10.12 17.42
CA GLY A 40 5.25 -10.96 16.69
C GLY A 40 5.41 -10.68 15.19
N GLU A 41 4.44 -10.05 14.49
CA GLU A 41 4.55 -9.81 13.04
C GLU A 41 5.51 -8.67 12.73
N GLU A 42 5.50 -7.60 13.50
CA GLU A 42 6.39 -6.45 13.29
C GLU A 42 7.85 -6.80 13.57
N GLU A 43 8.10 -7.54 14.64
CA GLU A 43 9.46 -8.04 14.97
C GLU A 43 9.94 -9.02 13.90
N ARG A 44 9.08 -9.93 13.42
CA ARG A 44 9.42 -10.83 12.33
C ARG A 44 9.79 -10.07 11.06
N ARG A 45 9.01 -9.02 10.68
CA ARG A 45 9.32 -8.19 9.51
C ARG A 45 10.66 -7.46 9.65
N TYR A 46 10.97 -6.96 10.85
CA TYR A 46 12.28 -6.39 11.15
C TYR A 46 13.41 -7.41 10.97
N GLU A 47 13.25 -8.61 11.52
CA GLU A 47 14.23 -9.69 11.42
C GLU A 47 14.44 -10.16 9.98
N GLU A 48 13.35 -10.25 9.21
CA GLU A 48 13.41 -10.56 7.79
C GLU A 48 14.16 -9.48 7.01
N ALA A 49 13.92 -8.20 7.28
CA ALA A 49 14.65 -7.09 6.67
C ALA A 49 16.13 -7.11 7.06
N ALA A 50 16.44 -7.43 8.33
CA ALA A 50 17.82 -7.54 8.80
C ALA A 50 18.62 -8.64 8.08
N ARG A 51 17.97 -9.64 7.46
CA ARG A 51 18.67 -10.70 6.69
C ARG A 51 19.39 -10.17 5.46
N VAL A 52 18.98 -9.01 4.94
CA VAL A 52 19.65 -8.34 3.81
C VAL A 52 20.98 -7.69 4.25
N LEU A 53 21.13 -7.40 5.54
CA LEU A 53 22.36 -6.81 6.07
C LEU A 53 23.51 -7.83 6.09
N PRO A 54 24.77 -7.39 5.84
CA PRO A 54 25.96 -8.20 6.05
C PRO A 54 26.05 -8.72 7.47
N GLY A 55 26.72 -9.87 7.66
CA GLY A 55 26.68 -10.64 8.91
C GLY A 55 26.92 -9.84 10.19
N ARG A 56 27.95 -8.99 10.19
CA ARG A 56 28.33 -8.13 11.34
C ARG A 56 27.21 -7.11 11.64
N LEU A 57 26.74 -6.37 10.64
CA LEU A 57 25.69 -5.37 10.79
C LEU A 57 24.33 -6.01 11.11
N ARG A 58 24.08 -7.21 10.58
CA ARG A 58 22.90 -8.02 10.94
C ARG A 58 22.88 -8.37 12.42
N ALA A 59 24.01 -8.78 12.99
CA ALA A 59 24.12 -9.10 14.41
C ALA A 59 23.75 -7.90 15.28
N LEU A 60 24.25 -6.70 14.94
CA LEU A 60 23.89 -5.46 15.63
C LEU A 60 22.40 -5.13 15.54
N ALA A 61 21.82 -5.28 14.34
CA ALA A 61 20.40 -5.06 14.14
C ALA A 61 19.56 -6.04 14.99
N LEU A 62 19.90 -7.33 14.97
CA LEU A 62 19.17 -8.36 15.72
C LEU A 62 19.36 -8.26 17.24
N ALA A 63 20.41 -7.59 17.73
CA ALA A 63 20.62 -7.33 19.16
C ALA A 63 19.74 -6.20 19.72
N GLN A 64 18.99 -5.47 18.86
CA GLN A 64 18.15 -4.37 19.34
C GLN A 64 16.95 -4.88 20.16
N PRO A 65 16.51 -4.11 21.17
CA PRO A 65 15.37 -4.50 21.99
C PRO A 65 14.06 -4.50 21.19
N PRO A 66 13.04 -5.26 21.66
CA PRO A 66 11.77 -5.41 20.95
C PRO A 66 11.07 -4.09 20.59
N GLU A 67 11.18 -3.05 21.42
CA GLU A 67 10.60 -1.73 21.19
C GLU A 67 11.16 -1.10 19.92
N VAL A 68 12.49 -1.17 19.73
CA VAL A 68 13.17 -0.66 18.53
C VAL A 68 12.75 -1.47 17.31
N ARG A 69 12.76 -2.81 17.41
CA ARG A 69 12.40 -3.68 16.29
C ARG A 69 10.97 -3.43 15.82
N ARG A 70 10.04 -3.16 16.73
CA ARG A 70 8.63 -2.87 16.40
C ARG A 70 8.41 -1.51 15.75
N LEU A 71 9.21 -0.51 16.09
CA LEU A 71 9.04 0.85 15.60
C LEU A 71 9.91 1.17 14.38
N ALA A 72 10.98 0.39 14.15
CA ALA A 72 11.94 0.64 13.08
C ALA A 72 11.28 0.71 11.70
N GLU A 73 11.61 1.72 10.91
CA GLU A 73 11.08 1.95 9.55
C GLU A 73 12.10 1.60 8.47
N GLU A 74 13.38 1.89 8.72
CA GLU A 74 14.47 1.64 7.77
C GLU A 74 15.79 1.36 8.51
N PHE A 75 16.64 0.53 7.92
CA PHE A 75 18.07 0.53 8.25
C PHE A 75 18.79 1.52 7.33
N ARG A 76 19.61 2.36 7.91
CA ARG A 76 20.42 3.36 7.20
C ARG A 76 21.90 3.02 7.26
N LEU A 77 22.48 2.74 6.11
CA LEU A 77 23.88 2.45 5.93
C LEU A 77 24.54 3.62 5.19
N ARG A 78 25.60 4.18 5.73
CA ARG A 78 26.41 5.22 5.08
C ARG A 78 27.88 4.89 5.28
N ALA A 79 28.65 4.84 4.21
CA ALA A 79 30.07 4.55 4.29
C ALA A 79 30.78 5.48 5.29
N GLY A 80 31.60 4.92 6.18
CA GLY A 80 32.30 5.67 7.20
C GLY A 80 31.45 6.21 8.35
N ARG A 81 30.17 5.82 8.46
CA ARG A 81 29.27 6.21 9.55
C ARG A 81 28.73 4.98 10.28
N PRO A 82 28.33 5.11 11.57
CA PRO A 82 27.67 4.01 12.26
C PRO A 82 26.41 3.54 11.54
N LEU A 83 26.13 2.23 11.60
CA LEU A 83 24.80 1.72 11.21
C LEU A 83 23.73 2.42 12.03
N ALA A 84 22.66 2.86 11.38
CA ALA A 84 21.54 3.50 12.03
C ALA A 84 20.22 2.83 11.67
N VAL A 85 19.21 3.02 12.52
CA VAL A 85 17.81 2.66 12.27
C VAL A 85 16.95 3.91 12.34
N LEU A 86 16.08 4.09 11.37
CA LEU A 86 15.07 5.14 11.37
C LEU A 86 13.87 4.69 12.19
N LEU A 87 13.50 5.50 13.18
CA LEU A 87 12.34 5.37 14.04
C LEU A 87 11.41 6.57 13.82
N PRO A 88 10.15 6.54 14.27
CA PRO A 88 9.24 7.68 14.15
C PRO A 88 9.76 9.00 14.76
N GLU A 89 10.56 8.89 15.80
CA GLU A 89 11.20 10.03 16.50
C GLU A 89 12.53 10.48 15.87
N GLY A 90 13.07 9.74 14.90
CA GLY A 90 14.32 10.06 14.21
C GLY A 90 15.30 8.89 14.07
N GLU A 91 16.49 9.17 13.57
CA GLU A 91 17.55 8.16 13.39
C GLU A 91 18.25 7.85 14.73
N ARG A 92 18.43 6.55 15.00
CA ARG A 92 19.18 6.02 16.13
C ARG A 92 20.34 5.18 15.63
N THR A 93 21.56 5.47 16.11
CA THR A 93 22.75 4.67 15.79
C THR A 93 22.76 3.36 16.57
N LEU A 94 23.22 2.30 15.90
CA LEU A 94 23.25 0.95 16.47
C LEU A 94 24.66 0.47 16.85
N GLY A 95 25.68 1.24 16.54
CA GLY A 95 27.08 0.88 16.81
C GLY A 95 27.93 0.89 15.53
N ASP A 96 28.76 -0.09 15.33
CA ASP A 96 29.80 -0.24 14.30
C ASP A 96 29.67 0.59 13.03
N THR A 97 30.80 1.11 12.57
CA THR A 97 30.93 1.88 11.32
C THR A 97 30.72 0.97 10.12
N VAL A 98 29.88 1.41 9.19
CA VAL A 98 29.64 0.77 7.90
C VAL A 98 30.87 0.95 7.01
N ALA A 99 31.47 -0.14 6.59
CA ALA A 99 32.59 -0.13 5.64
C ALA A 99 32.04 -0.09 4.19
N GLN A 100 32.92 0.22 3.23
CA GLN A 100 32.55 0.20 1.81
C GLN A 100 32.15 -1.20 1.37
N GLU A 101 32.86 -2.21 1.86
CA GLU A 101 32.62 -3.62 1.58
C GLU A 101 31.25 -4.09 2.10
N ASP A 102 30.73 -3.49 3.18
CA ASP A 102 29.39 -3.78 3.69
C ASP A 102 28.30 -3.36 2.69
N LEU A 103 28.47 -2.22 2.01
CA LEU A 103 27.50 -1.75 1.00
C LEU A 103 27.50 -2.65 -0.24
N GLU A 104 28.66 -3.15 -0.64
CA GLU A 104 28.78 -4.09 -1.74
C GLU A 104 28.19 -5.45 -1.39
N ALA A 105 28.53 -5.98 -0.20
CA ALA A 105 27.96 -7.22 0.30
C ALA A 105 26.43 -7.15 0.45
N LEU A 106 25.91 -6.01 0.89
CA LEU A 106 24.44 -5.77 0.93
C LEU A 106 23.83 -5.85 -0.47
N CYS A 107 24.47 -5.24 -1.47
CA CYS A 107 24.00 -5.28 -2.85
C CYS A 107 23.98 -6.71 -3.40
N ASP A 108 25.03 -7.50 -3.14
CA ASP A 108 25.12 -8.90 -3.54
C ASP A 108 24.04 -9.77 -2.87
N LEU A 109 23.84 -9.60 -1.56
CA LEU A 109 22.76 -10.27 -0.82
C LEU A 109 21.38 -9.87 -1.33
N ALA A 110 21.17 -8.59 -1.64
CA ALA A 110 19.89 -8.07 -2.13
C ALA A 110 19.55 -8.57 -3.55
N THR A 111 20.55 -8.90 -4.36
CA THR A 111 20.37 -9.43 -5.73
C THR A 111 20.48 -10.95 -5.81
N ASP A 112 20.53 -11.68 -4.69
CA ASP A 112 20.83 -13.12 -4.65
C ASP A 112 22.13 -13.43 -5.47
N TYR A 113 23.14 -12.57 -5.37
CA TYR A 113 24.42 -12.61 -6.12
C TYR A 113 24.26 -12.51 -7.66
N SER A 114 23.13 -12.01 -8.15
CA SER A 114 22.87 -11.84 -9.59
C SER A 114 22.51 -10.37 -9.90
N ARG A 115 23.50 -9.50 -9.91
CA ARG A 115 23.32 -8.06 -10.23
C ARG A 115 22.73 -7.84 -11.63
N TYR A 116 23.00 -8.74 -12.57
CA TYR A 116 22.49 -8.68 -13.93
C TYR A 116 20.94 -8.77 -13.96
N ALA A 117 20.35 -9.65 -13.14
CA ALA A 117 18.90 -9.78 -13.06
C ALA A 117 18.19 -8.56 -12.45
N ALA A 118 18.94 -7.68 -11.80
CA ALA A 118 18.43 -6.46 -11.14
C ALA A 118 18.87 -5.16 -11.87
N GLU A 119 19.43 -5.26 -13.08
CA GLU A 119 20.04 -4.13 -13.78
C GLU A 119 19.06 -2.95 -13.95
N GLU A 120 17.82 -3.21 -14.32
CA GLU A 120 16.82 -2.16 -14.52
C GLU A 120 16.51 -1.39 -13.23
N THR A 121 16.34 -2.10 -12.11
CA THR A 121 16.07 -1.45 -10.83
C THR A 121 17.32 -0.76 -10.25
N LEU A 122 18.51 -1.30 -10.50
CA LEU A 122 19.77 -0.64 -10.17
C LEU A 122 19.95 0.70 -10.88
N ARG A 123 19.56 0.77 -12.15
CA ARG A 123 19.53 2.04 -12.91
C ARG A 123 18.64 3.09 -12.25
N GLN A 124 17.55 2.64 -11.61
CA GLN A 124 16.61 3.49 -10.89
C GLN A 124 17.01 3.74 -9.42
N GLY A 125 18.17 3.22 -8.97
CA GLY A 125 18.71 3.44 -7.63
C GLY A 125 18.05 2.61 -6.54
N TYR A 126 17.42 1.48 -6.86
CA TYR A 126 16.85 0.59 -5.86
C TYR A 126 16.88 -0.88 -6.25
N LEU A 127 16.67 -1.73 -5.26
CA LEU A 127 16.47 -3.17 -5.41
C LEU A 127 15.20 -3.60 -4.66
N SER A 128 14.42 -4.47 -5.28
CA SER A 128 13.33 -5.17 -4.61
C SER A 128 13.84 -6.51 -4.10
N VAL A 129 13.69 -6.75 -2.81
CA VAL A 129 14.25 -7.92 -2.14
C VAL A 129 13.13 -8.84 -1.66
N ARG A 130 13.43 -10.14 -1.64
CA ARG A 130 12.51 -11.17 -1.13
C ARG A 130 11.96 -10.76 0.24
N GLY A 131 10.65 -10.94 0.43
CA GLY A 131 9.92 -10.49 1.61
C GLY A 131 9.29 -9.11 1.44
N GLY A 132 9.43 -8.48 0.26
CA GLY A 132 8.82 -7.18 -0.04
C GLY A 132 9.59 -5.99 0.51
N PHE A 133 10.88 -6.18 0.79
CA PHE A 133 11.76 -5.10 1.23
C PHE A 133 12.32 -4.37 0.02
N ARG A 134 12.45 -3.05 0.14
CA ARG A 134 13.09 -2.21 -0.85
C ARG A 134 14.40 -1.68 -0.28
N VAL A 135 15.46 -1.83 -1.05
CA VAL A 135 16.78 -1.30 -0.75
C VAL A 135 17.05 -0.14 -1.70
N GLY A 136 16.98 1.08 -1.21
CA GLY A 136 17.44 2.26 -1.94
C GLY A 136 18.96 2.33 -1.92
N LEU A 137 19.58 2.72 -3.03
CA LEU A 137 21.04 2.80 -3.18
C LEU A 137 21.45 4.18 -3.65
N CYS A 138 22.54 4.71 -3.11
CA CYS A 138 23.22 5.88 -3.61
C CYS A 138 24.69 5.58 -3.82
N GLY A 139 25.28 6.21 -4.86
CA GLY A 139 26.67 6.05 -5.24
C GLY A 139 27.00 6.95 -6.43
N THR A 140 28.08 6.67 -7.11
CA THR A 140 28.47 7.36 -8.34
C THR A 140 27.70 6.81 -9.53
N ALA A 141 26.85 7.63 -10.16
CA ALA A 141 26.10 7.25 -11.36
C ALA A 141 27.05 7.07 -12.56
N VAL A 142 26.87 5.97 -13.30
CA VAL A 142 27.55 5.72 -14.56
C VAL A 142 26.61 6.10 -15.70
N MET A 143 26.90 7.22 -16.34
CA MET A 143 26.07 7.76 -17.43
C MET A 143 26.52 7.26 -18.79
N LYS A 144 25.57 6.85 -19.64
CA LYS A 144 25.77 6.55 -21.05
C LYS A 144 24.58 7.08 -21.84
N ASP A 145 24.84 7.80 -22.91
CA ASP A 145 23.82 8.41 -23.79
C ASP A 145 22.75 9.21 -23.04
N GLY A 146 23.17 9.93 -21.99
CA GLY A 146 22.27 10.76 -21.16
C GLY A 146 21.45 9.99 -20.12
N ALA A 147 21.57 8.67 -20.05
CA ALA A 147 20.86 7.83 -19.09
C ALA A 147 21.81 7.19 -18.07
N ASN A 148 21.34 7.00 -16.85
CA ASN A 148 22.05 6.21 -15.85
C ASN A 148 22.03 4.74 -16.24
N THR A 149 23.19 4.09 -16.31
CA THR A 149 23.31 2.67 -16.63
C THR A 149 23.50 1.80 -15.40
N THR A 150 24.17 2.32 -14.38
CA THR A 150 24.39 1.61 -13.08
C THR A 150 24.95 2.59 -12.06
N LEU A 151 25.07 2.10 -10.82
CA LEU A 151 25.79 2.79 -9.74
C LEU A 151 27.08 2.08 -9.42
N ARG A 152 28.14 2.84 -9.18
CA ARG A 152 29.41 2.37 -8.63
C ARG A 152 29.78 3.15 -7.37
N ASP A 153 30.77 2.69 -6.63
CA ASP A 153 31.26 3.37 -5.43
C ASP A 153 30.08 3.75 -4.51
N LEU A 154 29.31 2.73 -4.09
CA LEU A 154 28.12 2.94 -3.28
C LEU A 154 28.45 3.72 -2.02
N SER A 155 27.84 4.87 -1.83
CA SER A 155 28.03 5.76 -0.67
C SER A 155 27.05 5.49 0.46
N SER A 156 25.86 5.01 0.14
CA SER A 156 24.85 4.68 1.15
C SER A 156 23.77 3.74 0.62
N ALA A 157 23.09 3.10 1.57
CA ALA A 157 21.92 2.28 1.33
C ALA A 157 20.84 2.51 2.40
N ALA A 158 19.57 2.36 1.99
CA ALA A 158 18.42 2.39 2.89
C ALA A 158 17.60 1.12 2.71
N VAL A 159 17.59 0.24 3.72
CA VAL A 159 16.78 -0.98 3.71
C VAL A 159 15.45 -0.67 4.38
N ARG A 160 14.39 -0.46 3.58
CA ARG A 160 13.06 -0.15 4.08
C ARG A 160 12.39 -1.39 4.66
N ILE A 161 11.96 -1.30 5.91
CA ILE A 161 11.24 -2.38 6.60
C ILE A 161 9.78 -2.31 6.19
N ALA A 162 9.45 -3.08 5.14
CA ALA A 162 8.09 -3.12 4.62
C ALA A 162 7.13 -3.72 5.65
N ARG A 163 6.09 -2.98 6.01
CA ARG A 163 5.05 -3.41 6.93
C ARG A 163 3.71 -3.48 6.23
N GLN A 164 2.96 -4.51 6.53
CA GLN A 164 1.59 -4.64 6.08
C GLN A 164 0.64 -4.29 7.23
N ARG A 165 -0.31 -3.40 6.97
CA ARG A 165 -1.41 -3.12 7.89
C ARG A 165 -2.64 -3.84 7.37
N ARG A 166 -3.01 -4.94 8.03
CA ARG A 166 -4.23 -5.70 7.74
C ARG A 166 -5.40 -5.17 8.56
N GLY A 167 -6.61 -5.29 8.03
CA GLY A 167 -7.84 -4.97 8.73
C GLY A 167 -8.29 -3.51 8.63
N ILE A 168 -7.47 -2.63 8.06
CA ILE A 168 -7.85 -1.21 7.89
C ILE A 168 -8.98 -1.02 6.88
N GLY A 169 -9.14 -1.94 5.93
CA GLY A 169 -10.18 -1.93 4.91
C GLY A 169 -11.45 -2.69 5.30
N GLU A 170 -11.44 -3.46 6.37
CA GLU A 170 -12.56 -4.36 6.73
C GLU A 170 -13.87 -3.62 6.98
N ASP A 171 -13.82 -2.48 7.67
CA ASP A 171 -15.00 -1.66 7.94
C ASP A 171 -15.37 -0.75 6.75
N ILE A 172 -14.43 -0.53 5.81
CA ILE A 172 -14.64 0.30 4.62
C ILE A 172 -15.34 -0.49 3.53
N VAL A 173 -14.86 -1.71 3.26
CA VAL A 173 -15.33 -2.52 2.11
C VAL A 173 -16.85 -2.72 2.08
N PRO A 174 -17.59 -3.00 3.19
CA PRO A 174 -19.05 -3.07 3.15
C PRO A 174 -19.72 -1.80 2.61
N ARG A 175 -19.11 -0.64 2.83
CA ARG A 175 -19.62 0.68 2.39
C ARG A 175 -19.35 0.96 0.91
N LEU A 176 -18.51 0.16 0.27
CA LEU A 176 -18.22 0.24 -1.17
C LEU A 176 -19.24 -0.53 -2.02
N PHE A 177 -20.29 -1.08 -1.40
CA PHE A 177 -21.34 -1.81 -2.10
C PHE A 177 -22.68 -1.09 -1.98
N ARG A 178 -23.46 -1.13 -3.07
CA ARG A 178 -24.85 -0.70 -3.11
C ARG A 178 -25.67 -1.83 -3.73
N GLU A 179 -26.73 -2.26 -3.07
CA GLU A 179 -27.59 -3.36 -3.53
C GLU A 179 -26.81 -4.62 -3.93
N GLY A 180 -25.76 -4.95 -3.16
CA GLY A 180 -24.89 -6.10 -3.43
C GLY A 180 -23.88 -5.91 -4.56
N ARG A 181 -23.84 -4.75 -5.23
CA ARG A 181 -22.90 -4.43 -6.32
C ARG A 181 -21.79 -3.51 -5.85
N TYR A 182 -20.57 -3.87 -6.18
CA TYR A 182 -19.38 -3.03 -5.92
C TYR A 182 -19.49 -1.71 -6.69
N GLN A 183 -19.15 -0.61 -6.05
CA GLN A 183 -19.13 0.73 -6.64
C GLN A 183 -17.69 1.15 -6.95
N ASN A 184 -17.47 1.67 -8.15
CA ASN A 184 -16.17 2.21 -8.56
C ASN A 184 -15.71 3.28 -7.59
N THR A 185 -14.52 3.09 -7.04
CA THR A 185 -14.03 3.83 -5.87
C THR A 185 -12.67 4.46 -6.13
N LEU A 186 -12.52 5.74 -5.77
CA LEU A 186 -11.25 6.46 -5.71
C LEU A 186 -10.74 6.55 -4.28
N LEU A 187 -9.43 6.33 -4.08
CA LEU A 187 -8.77 6.60 -2.81
C LEU A 187 -8.02 7.92 -2.89
N LEU A 188 -8.37 8.85 -1.99
CA LEU A 188 -7.84 10.21 -1.98
C LEU A 188 -6.91 10.40 -0.78
N SER A 189 -5.73 10.92 -1.03
CA SER A 189 -4.82 11.40 0.02
C SER A 189 -3.64 12.15 -0.59
N PRO A 190 -3.05 13.13 0.09
CA PRO A 190 -1.76 13.68 -0.25
C PRO A 190 -0.65 12.61 -0.33
N PRO A 191 0.52 12.92 -0.92
CA PRO A 191 1.70 12.06 -0.87
C PRO A 191 2.02 11.61 0.56
N GLY A 192 2.41 10.33 0.73
CA GLY A 192 2.73 9.75 2.04
C GLY A 192 1.53 9.54 2.97
N GLY A 193 0.29 9.81 2.51
CA GLY A 193 -0.93 9.65 3.33
C GLY A 193 -1.34 8.20 3.59
N GLY A 194 -0.79 7.22 2.88
CA GLY A 194 -1.05 5.79 3.09
C GLY A 194 -2.00 5.14 2.07
N LYS A 195 -2.17 5.75 0.87
CA LYS A 195 -3.01 5.21 -0.21
C LYS A 195 -2.66 3.78 -0.59
N THR A 196 -1.37 3.51 -0.89
CA THR A 196 -0.90 2.17 -1.26
C THR A 196 -1.17 1.13 -0.17
N THR A 197 -1.05 1.55 1.11
CA THR A 197 -1.36 0.68 2.26
C THR A 197 -2.85 0.35 2.34
N LEU A 198 -3.72 1.35 2.14
CA LEU A 198 -5.16 1.15 2.12
C LEU A 198 -5.60 0.37 0.88
N LEU A 199 -5.07 0.72 -0.31
CA LEU A 199 -5.35 0.00 -1.56
C LEU A 199 -5.07 -1.49 -1.41
N ARG A 200 -3.89 -1.85 -0.89
CA ARG A 200 -3.51 -3.24 -0.64
C ARG A 200 -4.51 -3.98 0.25
N ASP A 201 -4.91 -3.37 1.35
CA ASP A 201 -5.83 -4.02 2.28
C ASP A 201 -7.27 -4.09 1.74
N LEU A 202 -7.72 -3.09 0.98
CA LEU A 202 -9.00 -3.16 0.27
C LEU A 202 -8.99 -4.26 -0.81
N VAL A 203 -7.93 -4.38 -1.59
CA VAL A 203 -7.73 -5.48 -2.56
C VAL A 203 -7.82 -6.82 -1.85
N ARG A 204 -7.09 -6.99 -0.73
CA ARG A 204 -7.16 -8.20 0.10
C ARG A 204 -8.60 -8.49 0.56
N CYS A 205 -9.30 -7.49 1.11
CA CYS A 205 -10.65 -7.65 1.62
C CYS A 205 -11.66 -7.95 0.51
N LEU A 206 -11.56 -7.31 -0.65
CA LEU A 206 -12.41 -7.58 -1.82
C LEU A 206 -12.19 -9.00 -2.33
N SER A 207 -10.94 -9.42 -2.44
CA SER A 207 -10.53 -10.74 -2.92
C SER A 207 -10.92 -11.86 -1.94
N THR A 208 -10.81 -11.61 -0.64
CA THR A 208 -11.15 -12.60 0.39
C THR A 208 -12.66 -12.74 0.56
N GLY A 209 -13.40 -11.64 0.45
CA GLY A 209 -14.82 -11.58 0.82
C GLY A 209 -15.03 -11.39 2.32
N GLY A 210 -16.27 -11.55 2.77
CA GLY A 210 -16.65 -11.38 4.17
C GLY A 210 -18.03 -11.99 4.45
N PRO A 211 -18.57 -11.85 5.66
CA PRO A 211 -19.87 -12.38 6.01
C PRO A 211 -20.94 -11.95 5.00
N GLY A 212 -21.62 -12.95 4.38
CA GLY A 212 -22.66 -12.74 3.38
C GLY A 212 -22.19 -12.17 2.03
N ARG A 213 -20.89 -12.01 1.82
CA ARG A 213 -20.32 -11.47 0.58
C ARG A 213 -19.16 -12.35 0.09
N PRO A 214 -19.31 -13.00 -1.07
CA PRO A 214 -18.23 -13.79 -1.66
C PRO A 214 -17.06 -12.90 -2.06
N GLY A 215 -15.85 -13.46 -2.07
CA GLY A 215 -14.66 -12.77 -2.58
C GLY A 215 -14.74 -12.59 -4.08
N LEU A 216 -14.30 -11.43 -4.55
CA LEU A 216 -14.27 -11.04 -5.95
C LEU A 216 -12.96 -11.45 -6.61
N ARG A 217 -12.98 -11.70 -7.93
CA ARG A 217 -11.77 -11.79 -8.74
C ARG A 217 -11.24 -10.37 -8.96
N VAL A 218 -10.05 -10.10 -8.45
CA VAL A 218 -9.40 -8.79 -8.55
C VAL A 218 -8.18 -8.90 -9.44
N SER A 219 -8.07 -8.06 -10.47
CA SER A 219 -6.80 -7.88 -11.19
C SER A 219 -6.13 -6.60 -10.68
N LEU A 220 -4.96 -6.77 -10.08
CA LEU A 220 -4.13 -5.67 -9.57
C LEU A 220 -3.06 -5.33 -10.61
N ILE A 221 -3.07 -4.10 -11.13
CA ILE A 221 -2.03 -3.57 -12.00
C ILE A 221 -1.07 -2.75 -11.14
N ASP A 222 0.06 -3.34 -10.79
CA ASP A 222 1.05 -2.81 -9.86
C ASP A 222 2.28 -2.30 -10.62
N GLU A 223 2.13 -1.16 -11.30
CA GLU A 223 3.17 -0.59 -12.18
C GLU A 223 4.49 -0.35 -11.46
N ARG A 224 4.46 0.07 -10.20
CA ARG A 224 5.65 0.38 -9.40
C ARG A 224 6.10 -0.77 -8.49
N GLY A 225 5.38 -1.88 -8.46
CA GLY A 225 5.67 -3.01 -7.59
C GLY A 225 5.55 -2.68 -6.09
N GLU A 226 4.73 -1.70 -5.73
CA GLU A 226 4.61 -1.22 -4.34
C GLU A 226 3.41 -1.82 -3.59
N VAL A 227 2.42 -2.34 -4.30
CA VAL A 227 1.19 -2.89 -3.70
C VAL A 227 1.39 -4.35 -3.32
N ALA A 228 1.64 -5.22 -4.28
CA ALA A 228 1.84 -6.65 -4.07
C ALA A 228 3.30 -7.00 -3.74
N VAL A 229 4.23 -6.21 -4.23
CA VAL A 229 5.68 -6.42 -4.13
C VAL A 229 6.05 -7.83 -4.62
N MET A 230 6.02 -8.02 -5.93
CA MET A 230 6.24 -9.32 -6.55
C MET A 230 7.71 -9.73 -6.50
N VAL A 231 7.97 -10.98 -6.11
CA VAL A 231 9.29 -11.60 -6.20
C VAL A 231 9.13 -13.01 -6.79
N ARG A 232 9.76 -13.23 -7.95
CA ARG A 232 9.70 -14.52 -8.66
C ARG A 232 8.27 -15.03 -8.83
N GLY A 233 7.36 -14.17 -9.29
CA GLY A 233 5.96 -14.47 -9.55
C GLY A 233 5.08 -14.66 -8.31
N ARG A 234 5.57 -14.33 -7.10
CA ARG A 234 4.81 -14.46 -5.85
C ARG A 234 4.66 -13.11 -5.15
N PRO A 235 3.44 -12.70 -4.75
CA PRO A 235 3.25 -11.51 -3.94
C PRO A 235 3.88 -11.71 -2.55
N GLN A 236 4.63 -10.73 -2.09
CA GLN A 236 5.24 -10.72 -0.77
C GLN A 236 4.34 -10.04 0.26
N MET A 237 3.36 -9.29 -0.22
CA MET A 237 2.29 -8.71 0.58
C MET A 237 1.00 -9.48 0.34
N ASP A 238 0.16 -9.60 1.36
CA ASP A 238 -1.13 -10.25 1.26
C ASP A 238 -2.11 -9.35 0.49
N VAL A 239 -2.42 -9.73 -0.72
CA VAL A 239 -3.40 -9.08 -1.59
C VAL A 239 -4.68 -9.91 -1.74
N GLY A 240 -4.77 -11.02 -0.99
CA GLY A 240 -5.92 -11.91 -0.96
C GLY A 240 -5.89 -13.04 -2.01
N PRO A 241 -6.69 -14.09 -1.80
CA PRO A 241 -6.58 -15.36 -2.52
C PRO A 241 -7.12 -15.36 -3.95
N ARG A 242 -7.87 -14.34 -4.36
CA ARG A 242 -8.46 -14.21 -5.71
C ARG A 242 -7.94 -12.96 -6.42
N THR A 243 -6.69 -12.61 -6.17
CA THR A 243 -6.02 -11.46 -6.80
C THR A 243 -4.96 -11.94 -7.77
N ASP A 244 -5.14 -11.57 -9.04
CA ASP A 244 -4.15 -11.73 -10.09
C ASP A 244 -3.34 -10.45 -10.20
N VAL A 245 -2.01 -10.55 -10.15
CA VAL A 245 -1.12 -9.38 -10.15
C VAL A 245 -0.39 -9.28 -11.48
N LEU A 246 -0.52 -8.14 -12.13
CA LEU A 246 0.31 -7.73 -13.26
C LEU A 246 1.31 -6.69 -12.76
N ASP A 247 2.56 -7.13 -12.60
CA ASP A 247 3.65 -6.37 -12.02
C ASP A 247 4.48 -5.64 -13.08
N ALA A 248 5.04 -4.48 -12.75
CA ALA A 248 5.92 -3.68 -13.61
C ALA A 248 5.32 -3.33 -15.00
N CYS A 249 4.00 -3.26 -15.10
CA CYS A 249 3.29 -2.97 -16.34
C CYS A 249 2.60 -1.60 -16.25
N PRO A 250 2.81 -0.68 -17.22
CA PRO A 250 2.05 0.56 -17.29
C PRO A 250 0.55 0.31 -17.28
N LYS A 251 -0.20 1.08 -16.48
CA LYS A 251 -1.65 0.89 -16.28
C LYS A 251 -2.44 0.93 -17.59
N ALA A 252 -2.11 1.86 -18.48
CA ALA A 252 -2.74 2.00 -19.78
C ALA A 252 -2.66 0.73 -20.65
N LEU A 253 -1.63 -0.09 -20.46
CA LEU A 253 -1.45 -1.37 -21.13
C LEU A 253 -2.00 -2.55 -20.30
N GLY A 254 -1.76 -2.53 -19.00
CA GLY A 254 -2.12 -3.61 -18.07
C GLY A 254 -3.63 -3.78 -17.91
N ILE A 255 -4.41 -2.69 -17.87
CA ILE A 255 -5.86 -2.74 -17.74
C ILE A 255 -6.49 -3.51 -18.92
N PRO A 256 -6.25 -3.16 -20.21
CA PRO A 256 -6.76 -3.92 -21.33
C PRO A 256 -6.27 -5.39 -21.40
N MET A 257 -5.04 -5.66 -20.96
CA MET A 257 -4.52 -7.02 -20.85
C MET A 257 -5.31 -7.85 -19.84
N ALA A 258 -5.51 -7.32 -18.63
CA ALA A 258 -6.28 -7.98 -17.58
C ALA A 258 -7.73 -8.23 -18.00
N LEU A 259 -8.38 -7.26 -18.64
CA LEU A 259 -9.74 -7.42 -19.18
C LEU A 259 -9.88 -8.59 -20.13
N ARG A 260 -8.93 -8.74 -21.05
CA ARG A 260 -8.98 -9.80 -22.06
C ARG A 260 -8.61 -11.19 -21.51
N ALA A 261 -7.72 -11.24 -20.53
CA ALA A 261 -7.10 -12.49 -20.11
C ALA A 261 -7.65 -13.07 -18.79
N MET A 262 -8.05 -12.21 -17.82
CA MET A 262 -8.27 -12.65 -16.45
C MET A 262 -9.73 -12.64 -16.00
N ASN A 263 -10.66 -12.12 -16.81
CA ASN A 263 -12.08 -12.00 -16.47
C ASN A 263 -12.30 -11.42 -15.04
N PRO A 264 -11.75 -10.24 -14.74
CA PRO A 264 -11.83 -9.64 -13.42
C PRO A 264 -13.26 -9.13 -13.13
N GLN A 265 -13.64 -9.13 -11.86
CA GLN A 265 -14.83 -8.42 -11.38
C GLN A 265 -14.45 -7.01 -10.89
N VAL A 266 -13.19 -6.83 -10.45
CA VAL A 266 -12.63 -5.54 -10.07
C VAL A 266 -11.21 -5.44 -10.63
N ILE A 267 -10.87 -4.29 -11.22
CA ILE A 267 -9.50 -3.92 -11.51
C ILE A 267 -9.06 -2.88 -10.49
N ALA A 268 -7.96 -3.18 -9.81
CA ALA A 268 -7.32 -2.28 -8.86
C ALA A 268 -6.03 -1.72 -9.49
N VAL A 269 -5.84 -0.40 -9.39
CA VAL A 269 -4.65 0.29 -9.89
C VAL A 269 -4.11 1.24 -8.84
N ASP A 270 -2.79 1.31 -8.71
CA ASP A 270 -2.18 2.42 -8.01
C ASP A 270 -2.28 3.67 -8.90
N GLU A 271 -2.11 4.77 -8.40
CA GLU A 271 -2.17 6.15 -8.88
C GLU A 271 -2.46 6.40 -10.38
N ILE A 272 -3.64 6.92 -10.70
CA ILE A 272 -3.95 7.44 -12.05
C ILE A 272 -3.19 8.77 -12.25
N THR A 273 -2.26 8.80 -13.20
CA THR A 273 -1.37 9.94 -13.43
C THR A 273 -1.41 10.51 -14.84
N ALA A 274 -1.97 9.78 -15.80
CA ALA A 274 -1.99 10.15 -17.20
C ALA A 274 -3.39 9.96 -17.83
N GLU A 275 -3.67 10.70 -18.91
CA GLU A 275 -4.90 10.53 -19.68
C GLU A 275 -5.05 9.12 -20.25
N ALA A 276 -3.94 8.47 -20.59
CA ALA A 276 -3.97 7.10 -21.10
C ALA A 276 -4.49 6.11 -20.02
N ASP A 277 -4.12 6.32 -18.74
CA ASP A 277 -4.64 5.52 -17.62
C ASP A 277 -6.14 5.74 -17.45
N LEU A 278 -6.58 7.01 -17.54
CA LEU A 278 -8.00 7.36 -17.46
C LEU A 278 -8.81 6.70 -18.57
N ARG A 279 -8.35 6.77 -19.83
CA ARG A 279 -9.04 6.13 -20.96
C ARG A 279 -9.18 4.62 -20.77
N ALA A 280 -8.11 3.96 -20.30
CA ALA A 280 -8.14 2.52 -20.03
C ALA A 280 -9.13 2.17 -18.90
N ALA A 281 -9.19 2.98 -17.84
CA ALA A 281 -10.14 2.83 -16.74
C ALA A 281 -11.60 3.01 -17.22
N VAL A 282 -11.88 4.03 -18.01
CA VAL A 282 -13.22 4.28 -18.61
C VAL A 282 -13.65 3.09 -19.48
N GLN A 283 -12.74 2.57 -20.30
CA GLN A 283 -13.00 1.39 -21.12
C GLN A 283 -13.34 0.16 -20.26
N ALA A 284 -12.61 -0.07 -19.18
CA ALA A 284 -12.87 -1.19 -18.26
C ALA A 284 -14.24 -1.08 -17.59
N ALA A 285 -14.61 0.12 -17.13
CA ALA A 285 -15.94 0.38 -16.57
C ALA A 285 -17.05 0.16 -17.59
N GLY A 286 -16.84 0.57 -18.85
CA GLY A 286 -17.76 0.31 -19.96
C GLY A 286 -17.99 -1.18 -20.23
N CYS A 287 -17.02 -2.05 -19.88
CA CYS A 287 -17.16 -3.51 -19.93
C CYS A 287 -17.85 -4.09 -18.68
N GLY A 288 -18.32 -3.28 -17.75
CA GLY A 288 -19.01 -3.72 -16.53
C GLY A 288 -18.06 -4.18 -15.41
N VAL A 289 -16.76 -3.91 -15.49
CA VAL A 289 -15.78 -4.25 -14.48
C VAL A 289 -15.67 -3.12 -13.47
N GLY A 290 -15.68 -3.43 -12.18
CA GLY A 290 -15.49 -2.48 -11.09
C GLY A 290 -14.05 -1.92 -11.06
N LEU A 291 -13.89 -0.69 -10.59
CA LEU A 291 -12.61 0.00 -10.51
C LEU A 291 -12.29 0.42 -9.08
N LEU A 292 -11.06 0.16 -8.65
CA LEU A 292 -10.48 0.69 -7.43
C LEU A 292 -9.16 1.38 -7.78
N ALA A 293 -9.11 2.71 -7.65
CA ALA A 293 -7.93 3.48 -8.05
C ALA A 293 -7.50 4.47 -6.98
N THR A 294 -6.23 4.89 -7.01
CA THR A 294 -5.76 5.96 -6.14
C THR A 294 -5.43 7.22 -6.92
N VAL A 295 -5.57 8.37 -6.27
CA VAL A 295 -5.14 9.67 -6.79
C VAL A 295 -4.54 10.53 -5.68
N HIS A 296 -3.62 11.41 -6.06
CA HIS A 296 -3.05 12.39 -5.13
C HIS A 296 -3.95 13.62 -5.04
N ALA A 297 -4.82 13.65 -4.02
CA ALA A 297 -5.63 14.81 -3.70
C ALA A 297 -6.02 14.78 -2.21
N ALA A 298 -6.10 15.93 -1.57
CA ALA A 298 -6.57 16.03 -0.19
C ALA A 298 -8.09 15.85 -0.06
N GLY A 299 -8.84 16.03 -1.16
CA GLY A 299 -10.28 15.87 -1.23
C GLY A 299 -10.81 16.10 -2.63
N VAL A 300 -12.14 15.99 -2.80
CA VAL A 300 -12.83 16.10 -4.10
C VAL A 300 -12.67 17.49 -4.71
N GLU A 301 -12.61 18.55 -3.91
CA GLU A 301 -12.44 19.92 -4.41
C GLU A 301 -11.08 20.09 -5.13
N GLU A 302 -10.02 19.46 -4.63
CA GLU A 302 -8.72 19.49 -5.29
C GLU A 302 -8.75 18.74 -6.64
N LEU A 303 -9.53 17.66 -6.74
CA LEU A 303 -9.72 16.95 -8.03
C LEU A 303 -10.33 17.87 -9.09
N ARG A 304 -11.27 18.72 -8.72
CA ARG A 304 -11.93 19.67 -9.64
C ARG A 304 -10.97 20.71 -10.19
N GLN A 305 -9.90 21.03 -9.48
CA GLN A 305 -8.92 22.03 -9.89
C GLN A 305 -7.91 21.50 -10.93
N ARG A 306 -7.65 20.19 -10.94
CA ARG A 306 -6.66 19.57 -11.84
C ARG A 306 -7.33 19.05 -13.11
N PRO A 307 -6.85 19.45 -14.32
CA PRO A 307 -7.48 19.09 -15.60
C PRO A 307 -7.77 17.60 -15.74
N LEU A 308 -6.78 16.73 -15.50
CA LEU A 308 -6.92 15.27 -15.59
C LEU A 308 -8.02 14.74 -14.68
N TYR A 309 -8.07 15.17 -13.43
CA TYR A 309 -9.03 14.67 -12.46
C TYR A 309 -10.42 15.28 -12.64
N ARG A 310 -10.50 16.51 -13.16
CA ARG A 310 -11.78 17.09 -13.58
C ARG A 310 -12.40 16.27 -14.71
N GLN A 311 -11.59 15.84 -15.69
CA GLN A 311 -12.04 14.93 -16.73
C GLN A 311 -12.49 13.59 -16.15
N LEU A 312 -11.71 13.00 -15.22
CA LEU A 312 -12.06 11.76 -14.53
C LEU A 312 -13.41 11.84 -13.81
N LEU A 313 -13.71 12.98 -13.15
CA LEU A 313 -15.00 13.20 -12.52
C LEU A 313 -16.11 13.37 -13.56
N ALA A 314 -15.86 14.09 -14.67
CA ALA A 314 -16.83 14.32 -15.73
C ALA A 314 -17.25 13.03 -16.46
N GLU A 315 -16.36 12.03 -16.55
CA GLU A 315 -16.69 10.71 -17.10
C GLU A 315 -17.70 9.94 -16.23
N GLY A 316 -17.92 10.35 -14.97
CA GLY A 316 -18.92 9.75 -14.07
C GLY A 316 -18.67 8.26 -13.77
N VAL A 317 -17.46 7.75 -14.03
CA VAL A 317 -17.10 6.35 -13.86
C VAL A 317 -17.00 5.98 -12.38
N PHE A 318 -16.40 6.85 -11.57
CA PHE A 318 -16.25 6.64 -10.13
C PHE A 318 -17.46 7.20 -9.38
N ARG A 319 -18.02 6.40 -8.48
CA ARG A 319 -19.20 6.72 -7.68
C ARG A 319 -18.87 7.06 -6.24
N LEU A 320 -17.78 6.53 -5.73
CA LEU A 320 -17.36 6.72 -4.36
C LEU A 320 -15.92 7.25 -4.28
N ALA A 321 -15.67 8.07 -3.27
CA ALA A 321 -14.34 8.42 -2.83
C ALA A 321 -14.11 7.95 -1.39
N VAL A 322 -12.91 7.43 -1.10
CA VAL A 322 -12.43 7.17 0.25
C VAL A 322 -11.30 8.12 0.54
N ARG A 323 -11.56 9.10 1.38
CA ARG A 323 -10.58 10.09 1.80
C ARG A 323 -9.81 9.58 3.02
N ILE A 324 -8.48 9.63 2.97
CA ILE A 324 -7.60 9.30 4.09
C ILE A 324 -7.23 10.61 4.79
N VAL A 325 -7.70 10.80 6.02
CA VAL A 325 -7.44 11.98 6.82
C VAL A 325 -6.45 11.63 7.93
N ARG A 326 -5.43 12.49 8.13
CA ARG A 326 -4.52 12.37 9.26
C ARG A 326 -5.18 13.01 10.49
N ALA A 327 -5.24 12.24 11.58
CA ALA A 327 -5.66 12.71 12.89
C ALA A 327 -4.50 12.54 13.89
N PRO A 328 -4.50 13.26 15.04
CA PRO A 328 -3.46 13.11 16.05
C PRO A 328 -3.25 11.67 16.51
N GLU A 329 -4.32 10.89 16.55
CA GLU A 329 -4.31 9.49 17.00
C GLU A 329 -4.11 8.47 15.86
N GLY A 330 -3.86 8.92 14.61
CA GLY A 330 -3.64 8.01 13.49
C GLY A 330 -4.27 8.48 12.19
N ARG A 331 -4.97 7.58 11.49
CA ARG A 331 -5.69 7.87 10.24
C ARG A 331 -7.15 7.52 10.38
N THR A 332 -8.01 8.37 9.85
CA THR A 332 -9.44 8.13 9.67
C THR A 332 -9.77 7.99 8.19
N TYR A 333 -10.86 7.30 7.88
CA TYR A 333 -11.29 7.00 6.52
C TYR A 333 -12.74 7.46 6.34
N GLU A 334 -12.94 8.38 5.42
CA GLU A 334 -14.24 8.93 5.11
C GLU A 334 -14.67 8.44 3.74
N VAL A 335 -15.89 7.91 3.64
CA VAL A 335 -16.47 7.46 2.37
C VAL A 335 -17.55 8.45 1.96
N GLU A 336 -17.39 9.06 0.80
CA GLU A 336 -18.30 10.05 0.24
C GLU A 336 -18.72 9.66 -1.18
N GLU A 337 -19.90 10.11 -1.59
CA GLU A 337 -20.40 9.92 -2.96
C GLU A 337 -19.83 11.01 -3.88
N LEU A 338 -19.34 10.59 -5.04
CA LEU A 338 -18.90 11.52 -6.06
C LEU A 338 -20.10 11.98 -6.89
N PRO A 339 -20.12 13.26 -7.33
CA PRO A 339 -21.18 13.75 -8.21
C PRO A 339 -21.17 12.97 -9.51
N CYS A 340 -22.41 12.65 -9.98
CA CYS A 340 -22.66 12.04 -11.29
C CYS A 340 -22.64 13.10 -12.37
#